data_3b8b7f0686623ab736d1d8d9f6bfa2f4
#
_entry.id   3b8b7f0686623ab736d1d8d9f6bfa2f4
#
_cell.length_a   1.000
_cell.length_b   1.000
_cell.length_c   1.000
_cell.angle_alpha   90.00
_cell.angle_beta   90.00
_cell.angle_gamma   90.00
#
_symmetry.space_group_name_H-M   'P 1'
#
loop_
_entity.id
_entity.type
_entity.pdbx_description
1 polymer ?
#
loop_
_entity_poly.entity_id
_entity_poly.type
_entity_poly.pdbx_seq_one_letter_code
_entity_poly.pdbx_strand_id
1 'polypeptide(L)'
;MNKKRILITGGSGFIGTNLIEFYKDQYEVLSIDIVKPRNKLHAKYWLNVDILEEEKISKVFHDFQPNYVFHMAARTDLNGKNLSDYSANIHGVEYIINAISQTKSIEKIIFASSRMVCEIGYEPKDEFDYKPSTVYGESKIIGEKIVRESKKLNKNWILVRPTSLWGPWFDIPYKNFFDSIKRNVYVHPTGINIDKKFGFVGNSVFILNKLIFDAKLNTQTVYLSDFKTLEVKQWADLISNKFHGHDVKSVPYAVLKTLAILGDIIKKCGYKSPPITSFRLDNILTNMDYDTSKVEEIVGELPYSLEEGTTITYNWYKKYN
;
A
#
# COMPACT_ATOMS: atom_id res chain seq x y z
N MET A 1 -3.02 22.31 25.92
CA MET A 1 -4.00 21.89 24.89
C MET A 1 -3.99 20.36 24.83
N ASN A 2 -5.15 19.72 24.79
CA ASN A 2 -5.20 18.27 24.62
C ASN A 2 -4.65 17.92 23.22
N LYS A 3 -3.83 16.86 23.13
CA LYS A 3 -3.33 16.36 21.84
C LYS A 3 -4.52 15.96 20.95
N LYS A 4 -4.45 16.26 19.67
CA LYS A 4 -5.39 15.71 18.68
C LYS A 4 -5.24 14.19 18.60
N ARG A 5 -6.35 13.50 18.30
CA ARG A 5 -6.46 12.04 18.31
C ARG A 5 -6.53 11.47 16.91
N ILE A 6 -5.71 10.48 16.66
CA ILE A 6 -5.64 9.76 15.39
C ILE A 6 -6.02 8.30 15.60
N LEU A 7 -7.04 7.85 14.89
CA LEU A 7 -7.42 6.44 14.82
C LEU A 7 -6.92 5.83 13.50
N ILE A 8 -6.21 4.71 13.62
CA ILE A 8 -5.69 3.97 12.47
C ILE A 8 -6.30 2.56 12.49
N THR A 9 -7.15 2.23 11.53
CA THR A 9 -7.55 0.83 11.33
C THR A 9 -6.52 0.13 10.46
N GLY A 10 -6.23 -1.13 10.71
CA GLY A 10 -5.15 -1.83 10.00
C GLY A 10 -3.76 -1.37 10.44
N GLY A 11 -3.62 -0.95 11.71
CA GLY A 11 -2.36 -0.41 12.24
C GLY A 11 -1.23 -1.43 12.36
N SER A 12 -1.54 -2.72 12.35
CA SER A 12 -0.55 -3.81 12.29
C SER A 12 -0.08 -4.11 10.86
N GLY A 13 -0.73 -3.53 9.85
CA GLY A 13 -0.34 -3.63 8.44
C GLY A 13 0.90 -2.79 8.12
N PHE A 14 1.35 -2.88 6.87
CA PHE A 14 2.56 -2.19 6.39
C PHE A 14 2.46 -0.67 6.51
N ILE A 15 1.43 -0.05 5.90
CA ILE A 15 1.23 1.41 5.96
C ILE A 15 0.89 1.83 7.38
N GLY A 16 0.00 1.09 8.05
CA GLY A 16 -0.43 1.40 9.42
C GLY A 16 0.71 1.42 10.44
N THR A 17 1.65 0.48 10.35
CA THR A 17 2.85 0.46 11.21
C THR A 17 3.69 1.72 11.03
N ASN A 18 3.89 2.18 9.78
CA ASN A 18 4.65 3.41 9.50
C ASN A 18 3.88 4.68 9.89
N LEU A 19 2.55 4.70 9.79
CA LEU A 19 1.72 5.79 10.29
C LEU A 19 1.81 5.92 11.82
N ILE A 20 1.74 4.81 12.57
CA ILE A 20 1.92 4.83 14.04
C ILE A 20 3.30 5.39 14.37
N GLU A 21 4.35 4.92 13.70
CA GLU A 21 5.72 5.39 13.92
C GLU A 21 5.85 6.90 13.72
N PHE A 22 5.16 7.44 12.71
CA PHE A 22 5.19 8.86 12.38
C PHE A 22 4.43 9.73 13.40
N TYR A 23 3.26 9.27 13.88
CA TYR A 23 2.37 10.10 14.70
C TYR A 23 2.53 9.93 16.21
N LYS A 24 3.09 8.82 16.68
CA LYS A 24 3.08 8.38 18.10
C LYS A 24 3.58 9.42 19.10
N ASP A 25 4.49 10.29 18.72
CA ASP A 25 5.11 11.26 19.64
C ASP A 25 4.35 12.61 19.66
N GLN A 26 3.64 12.93 18.57
CA GLN A 26 2.96 14.23 18.41
C GLN A 26 1.46 14.16 18.72
N TYR A 27 0.84 13.01 18.50
CA TYR A 27 -0.61 12.79 18.61
C TYR A 27 -0.92 11.71 19.66
N GLU A 28 -2.17 11.70 20.13
CA GLU A 28 -2.74 10.55 20.81
C GLU A 28 -3.18 9.54 19.75
N VAL A 29 -2.51 8.40 19.66
CA VAL A 29 -2.75 7.41 18.61
C VAL A 29 -3.44 6.18 19.20
N LEU A 30 -4.50 5.73 18.52
CA LEU A 30 -5.10 4.42 18.74
C LEU A 30 -5.08 3.66 17.40
N SER A 31 -4.75 2.40 17.46
CA SER A 31 -4.76 1.49 16.30
C SER A 31 -5.65 0.31 16.59
N ILE A 32 -6.48 -0.08 15.62
CA ILE A 32 -7.30 -1.30 15.69
C ILE A 32 -6.90 -2.25 14.57
N ASP A 33 -6.75 -3.52 14.93
CA ASP A 33 -6.40 -4.59 13.99
C ASP A 33 -6.68 -5.95 14.62
N ILE A 34 -6.96 -6.96 13.82
CA ILE A 34 -7.15 -8.36 14.26
C ILE A 34 -5.81 -9.06 14.53
N VAL A 35 -4.70 -8.50 14.06
CA VAL A 35 -3.35 -9.06 14.20
C VAL A 35 -2.51 -8.18 15.13
N LYS A 36 -1.64 -8.81 15.91
CA LYS A 36 -0.68 -8.10 16.75
C LYS A 36 0.26 -7.23 15.92
N PRO A 37 0.69 -6.06 16.43
CA PRO A 37 1.58 -5.16 15.72
C PRO A 37 2.87 -5.81 15.24
N ARG A 38 3.28 -5.54 14.00
CA ARG A 38 4.59 -5.95 13.44
C ARG A 38 5.76 -5.40 14.25
N ASN A 39 5.66 -4.14 14.66
CA ASN A 39 6.56 -3.54 15.64
C ASN A 39 6.00 -3.79 17.05
N LYS A 40 6.67 -4.62 17.84
CA LYS A 40 6.25 -4.96 19.21
C LYS A 40 6.10 -3.74 20.10
N LEU A 41 6.84 -2.65 19.85
CA LEU A 41 6.75 -1.39 20.61
C LEU A 41 5.40 -0.68 20.39
N HIS A 42 4.65 -1.04 19.37
CA HIS A 42 3.32 -0.48 19.09
C HIS A 42 2.19 -1.17 19.89
N ALA A 43 2.49 -2.18 20.71
CA ALA A 43 1.48 -2.90 21.50
C ALA A 43 0.63 -1.97 22.37
N LYS A 44 1.22 -0.89 22.88
CA LYS A 44 0.52 0.11 23.71
C LYS A 44 -0.49 0.99 22.95
N TYR A 45 -0.43 1.02 21.62
CA TYR A 45 -1.35 1.75 20.74
C TYR A 45 -2.42 0.83 20.15
N TRP A 46 -2.29 -0.49 20.30
CA TRP A 46 -3.10 -1.47 19.60
C TRP A 46 -4.24 -2.01 20.45
N LEU A 47 -5.40 -2.08 19.85
CA LEU A 47 -6.57 -2.76 20.38
C LEU A 47 -7.01 -3.86 19.38
N ASN A 48 -7.24 -5.07 19.89
CA ASN A 48 -7.71 -6.18 19.07
C ASN A 48 -9.20 -6.02 18.77
N VAL A 49 -9.52 -5.49 17.59
CA VAL A 49 -10.89 -5.29 17.11
C VAL A 49 -10.95 -5.62 15.62
N ASP A 50 -11.90 -6.47 15.25
CA ASP A 50 -12.25 -6.73 13.85
C ASP A 50 -13.16 -5.62 13.34
N ILE A 51 -12.84 -5.07 12.16
CA ILE A 51 -13.69 -4.07 11.50
C ILE A 51 -15.04 -4.66 11.03
N LEU A 52 -15.24 -5.96 11.12
CA LEU A 52 -16.52 -6.63 10.89
C LEU A 52 -17.39 -6.69 12.17
N GLU A 53 -16.89 -6.25 13.32
CA GLU A 53 -17.63 -6.20 14.58
C GLU A 53 -18.20 -4.78 14.81
N GLU A 54 -19.33 -4.46 14.16
CA GLU A 54 -19.91 -3.10 14.12
C GLU A 54 -20.09 -2.46 15.50
N GLU A 55 -20.57 -3.21 16.50
CA GLU A 55 -20.76 -2.71 17.87
C GLU A 55 -19.43 -2.33 18.53
N LYS A 56 -18.38 -3.15 18.34
CA LYS A 56 -17.06 -2.84 18.89
C LYS A 56 -16.44 -1.63 18.21
N ILE A 57 -16.61 -1.50 16.90
CA ILE A 57 -16.17 -0.31 16.15
C ILE A 57 -16.88 0.94 16.68
N SER A 58 -18.19 0.90 16.80
CA SER A 58 -18.98 2.02 17.33
C SER A 58 -18.52 2.43 18.72
N LYS A 59 -18.26 1.44 19.59
CA LYS A 59 -17.71 1.68 20.93
C LYS A 59 -16.33 2.33 20.88
N VAL A 60 -15.41 1.86 20.04
CA VAL A 60 -14.07 2.44 19.89
C VAL A 60 -14.15 3.90 19.47
N PHE A 61 -14.97 4.22 18.48
CA PHE A 61 -15.13 5.60 18.01
C PHE A 61 -15.76 6.50 19.09
N HIS A 62 -16.77 5.98 19.79
CA HIS A 62 -17.41 6.70 20.89
C HIS A 62 -16.43 6.99 22.04
N ASP A 63 -15.66 6.01 22.48
CA ASP A 63 -14.77 6.16 23.63
C ASP A 63 -13.51 6.97 23.29
N PHE A 64 -12.93 6.77 22.11
CA PHE A 64 -11.70 7.43 21.72
C PHE A 64 -11.91 8.83 21.14
N GLN A 65 -13.08 9.13 20.52
CA GLN A 65 -13.40 10.43 19.90
C GLN A 65 -12.27 10.95 18.98
N PRO A 66 -11.90 10.23 17.90
CA PRO A 66 -10.81 10.63 17.02
C PRO A 66 -11.11 11.95 16.28
N ASN A 67 -10.07 12.76 16.03
CA ASN A 67 -10.14 13.92 15.15
C ASN A 67 -9.84 13.51 13.68
N TYR A 68 -8.92 12.59 13.51
CA TYR A 68 -8.49 12.09 12.19
C TYR A 68 -8.55 10.57 12.15
N VAL A 69 -8.96 10.03 11.01
CA VAL A 69 -9.08 8.59 10.81
C VAL A 69 -8.31 8.17 9.56
N PHE A 70 -7.44 7.19 9.70
CA PHE A 70 -6.82 6.48 8.59
C PHE A 70 -7.42 5.07 8.53
N HIS A 71 -8.32 4.84 7.58
CA HIS A 71 -8.90 3.52 7.37
C HIS A 71 -8.04 2.73 6.39
N MET A 72 -7.05 1.99 6.95
CA MET A 72 -6.10 1.17 6.20
C MET A 72 -6.40 -0.32 6.29
N ALA A 73 -7.33 -0.73 7.17
CA ALA A 73 -7.72 -2.12 7.33
C ALA A 73 -8.37 -2.66 6.06
N ALA A 74 -7.87 -3.79 5.60
CA ALA A 74 -8.40 -4.49 4.44
C ALA A 74 -7.84 -5.92 4.39
N ARG A 75 -8.56 -6.85 3.79
CA ARG A 75 -7.97 -8.08 3.28
C ARG A 75 -7.27 -7.78 1.96
N THR A 76 -5.96 -7.95 1.89
CA THR A 76 -5.12 -7.53 0.75
C THR A 76 -4.51 -8.68 -0.06
N ASP A 77 -4.64 -9.95 0.40
CA ASP A 77 -4.17 -11.09 -0.35
C ASP A 77 -5.04 -11.33 -1.61
N LEU A 78 -4.49 -12.01 -2.61
CA LEU A 78 -5.16 -12.32 -3.87
C LEU A 78 -5.73 -13.74 -3.90
N ASN A 79 -5.86 -14.41 -2.76
CA ASN A 79 -6.28 -15.81 -2.67
C ASN A 79 -7.80 -15.97 -2.57
N GLY A 80 -8.53 -14.91 -2.31
CA GLY A 80 -10.00 -14.91 -2.28
C GLY A 80 -10.59 -15.27 -3.64
N LYS A 81 -11.61 -16.11 -3.63
CA LYS A 81 -12.26 -16.65 -4.85
C LYS A 81 -13.53 -15.90 -5.23
N ASN A 82 -14.14 -15.24 -4.27
CA ASN A 82 -15.38 -14.51 -4.43
C ASN A 82 -15.41 -13.26 -3.51
N LEU A 83 -16.37 -12.39 -3.71
CA LEU A 83 -16.49 -11.13 -2.96
C LEU A 83 -16.76 -11.33 -1.46
N SER A 84 -17.41 -12.42 -1.05
CA SER A 84 -17.64 -12.70 0.37
C SER A 84 -16.34 -12.98 1.13
N ASP A 85 -15.30 -13.43 0.45
CA ASP A 85 -13.97 -13.57 1.04
C ASP A 85 -13.33 -12.22 1.41
N TYR A 86 -13.84 -11.13 0.84
CA TYR A 86 -13.37 -9.76 1.05
C TYR A 86 -14.40 -8.89 1.82
N SER A 87 -15.18 -9.48 2.71
CA SER A 87 -16.18 -8.76 3.52
C SER A 87 -15.60 -7.55 4.27
N ALA A 88 -14.35 -7.64 4.74
CA ALA A 88 -13.65 -6.51 5.37
C ALA A 88 -13.51 -5.31 4.43
N ASN A 89 -13.37 -5.52 3.12
CA ASN A 89 -13.22 -4.45 2.13
C ASN A 89 -14.58 -3.84 1.73
N ILE A 90 -15.68 -4.46 2.09
CA ILE A 90 -17.06 -4.07 1.75
C ILE A 90 -17.78 -3.68 3.03
N HIS A 91 -18.22 -4.64 3.84
CA HIS A 91 -18.99 -4.39 5.07
C HIS A 91 -18.15 -3.67 6.13
N GLY A 92 -16.84 -3.96 6.21
CA GLY A 92 -15.92 -3.22 7.10
C GLY A 92 -15.92 -1.72 6.80
N VAL A 93 -15.95 -1.32 5.52
CA VAL A 93 -16.06 0.09 5.11
C VAL A 93 -17.41 0.68 5.53
N GLU A 94 -18.52 -0.04 5.37
CA GLU A 94 -19.85 0.40 5.79
C GLU A 94 -19.91 0.64 7.31
N TYR A 95 -19.39 -0.28 8.12
CA TYR A 95 -19.39 -0.15 9.58
C TYR A 95 -18.52 1.00 10.07
N ILE A 96 -17.36 1.21 9.44
CA ILE A 96 -16.53 2.38 9.71
C ILE A 96 -17.27 3.68 9.38
N ILE A 97 -17.98 3.76 8.25
CA ILE A 97 -18.79 4.93 7.89
C ILE A 97 -19.91 5.16 8.90
N ASN A 98 -20.59 4.10 9.37
CA ASN A 98 -21.61 4.20 10.40
C ASN A 98 -21.05 4.81 11.69
N ALA A 99 -19.88 4.34 12.17
CA ALA A 99 -19.23 4.87 13.35
C ALA A 99 -18.78 6.34 13.16
N ILE A 100 -18.23 6.67 11.98
CA ILE A 100 -17.83 8.05 11.62
C ILE A 100 -19.04 8.99 11.68
N SER A 101 -20.19 8.57 11.14
CA SER A 101 -21.39 9.40 11.07
C SER A 101 -21.92 9.80 12.46
N GLN A 102 -21.66 8.98 13.47
CA GLN A 102 -22.07 9.21 14.86
C GLN A 102 -21.02 9.96 15.69
N THR A 103 -19.80 10.18 15.15
CA THR A 103 -18.69 10.77 15.87
C THR A 103 -18.44 12.22 15.45
N LYS A 104 -18.81 13.17 16.34
CA LYS A 104 -18.76 14.60 16.03
C LYS A 104 -17.34 15.17 15.94
N SER A 105 -16.39 14.59 16.70
CA SER A 105 -15.00 15.06 16.78
C SER A 105 -14.19 14.92 15.49
N ILE A 106 -14.66 14.12 14.54
CA ILE A 106 -13.93 13.82 13.29
C ILE A 106 -13.91 15.03 12.36
N GLU A 107 -12.72 15.42 11.95
CA GLU A 107 -12.45 16.52 11.03
C GLU A 107 -12.21 16.01 9.61
N LYS A 108 -11.43 14.93 9.46
CA LYS A 108 -11.12 14.35 8.15
C LYS A 108 -10.77 12.86 8.22
N ILE A 109 -11.01 12.17 7.12
CA ILE A 109 -10.79 10.74 6.98
C ILE A 109 -10.02 10.44 5.69
N ILE A 110 -9.08 9.48 5.75
CA ILE A 110 -8.47 8.87 4.57
C ILE A 110 -8.86 7.39 4.52
N PHE A 111 -9.45 6.98 3.41
CA PHE A 111 -9.79 5.59 3.10
C PHE A 111 -8.78 5.00 2.11
N ALA A 112 -8.20 3.85 2.44
CA ALA A 112 -7.31 3.15 1.53
C ALA A 112 -8.08 2.25 0.56
N SER A 113 -8.03 2.61 -0.72
CA SER A 113 -8.38 1.76 -1.84
C SER A 113 -7.12 1.00 -2.36
N SER A 114 -6.98 0.84 -3.65
CA SER A 114 -5.83 0.20 -4.29
C SER A 114 -5.72 0.60 -5.76
N ARG A 115 -4.51 0.65 -6.30
CA ARG A 115 -4.33 0.73 -7.76
C ARG A 115 -4.94 -0.45 -8.50
N MET A 116 -5.16 -1.58 -7.82
CA MET A 116 -5.72 -2.82 -8.41
C MET A 116 -7.21 -2.73 -8.76
N VAL A 117 -7.84 -1.57 -8.57
CA VAL A 117 -9.12 -1.23 -9.20
C VAL A 117 -8.99 -1.23 -10.75
N CYS A 118 -7.76 -1.17 -11.25
CA CYS A 118 -7.41 -1.39 -12.65
C CYS A 118 -6.33 -2.47 -12.77
N GLU A 119 -6.32 -3.20 -13.88
CA GLU A 119 -5.27 -4.17 -14.21
C GLU A 119 -3.93 -3.46 -14.49
N ILE A 120 -2.83 -4.20 -14.46
CA ILE A 120 -1.50 -3.67 -14.75
C ILE A 120 -1.44 -3.21 -16.21
N GLY A 121 -0.91 -2.00 -16.43
CA GLY A 121 -0.78 -1.41 -17.78
C GLY A 121 -2.05 -0.76 -18.31
N TYR A 122 -3.15 -0.79 -17.56
CA TYR A 122 -4.34 -0.01 -17.93
C TYR A 122 -4.22 1.43 -17.42
N GLU A 123 -4.47 2.38 -18.31
CA GLU A 123 -4.49 3.81 -18.02
C GLU A 123 -5.95 4.28 -17.93
N PRO A 124 -6.50 4.51 -16.74
CA PRO A 124 -7.87 4.94 -16.58
C PRO A 124 -8.06 6.39 -17.05
N LYS A 125 -9.17 6.68 -17.72
CA LYS A 125 -9.53 8.01 -18.23
C LYS A 125 -9.86 9.00 -17.10
N ASP A 126 -10.43 8.49 -16.02
CA ASP A 126 -10.78 9.24 -14.82
C ASP A 126 -10.82 8.32 -13.60
N GLU A 127 -11.16 8.86 -12.44
CA GLU A 127 -11.23 8.11 -11.19
C GLU A 127 -12.38 7.08 -11.09
N PHE A 128 -13.31 7.08 -12.04
CA PHE A 128 -14.44 6.15 -12.13
C PHE A 128 -14.25 5.08 -13.22
N ASP A 129 -13.20 5.18 -14.01
CA ASP A 129 -12.86 4.21 -15.04
C ASP A 129 -12.13 3.03 -14.39
N TYR A 130 -12.86 1.94 -14.18
CA TYR A 130 -12.40 0.74 -13.50
C TYR A 130 -12.21 -0.42 -14.46
N LYS A 131 -11.10 -1.15 -14.30
CA LYS A 131 -10.84 -2.39 -15.04
C LYS A 131 -10.10 -3.40 -14.16
N PRO A 132 -10.77 -4.00 -13.17
CA PRO A 132 -10.13 -4.94 -12.25
C PRO A 132 -9.79 -6.25 -12.95
N SER A 133 -8.68 -6.87 -12.57
CA SER A 133 -8.30 -8.22 -13.01
C SER A 133 -8.37 -9.26 -11.89
N THR A 134 -8.84 -8.86 -10.70
CA THR A 134 -8.89 -9.71 -9.50
C THR A 134 -10.13 -9.42 -8.67
N VAL A 135 -10.62 -10.43 -7.95
CA VAL A 135 -11.73 -10.26 -6.98
C VAL A 135 -11.36 -9.25 -5.87
N TYR A 136 -10.08 -9.18 -5.50
CA TYR A 136 -9.59 -8.13 -4.60
C TYR A 136 -9.82 -6.73 -5.20
N GLY A 137 -9.45 -6.52 -6.47
CA GLY A 137 -9.71 -5.25 -7.16
C GLY A 137 -11.19 -4.89 -7.21
N GLU A 138 -12.06 -5.86 -7.53
CA GLU A 138 -13.52 -5.69 -7.49
C GLU A 138 -14.02 -5.29 -6.11
N SER A 139 -13.52 -5.93 -5.04
CA SER A 139 -13.89 -5.58 -3.67
C SER A 139 -13.50 -4.15 -3.29
N LYS A 140 -12.35 -3.66 -3.80
CA LYS A 140 -11.91 -2.28 -3.58
C LYS A 140 -12.78 -1.27 -4.36
N ILE A 141 -13.22 -1.61 -5.56
CA ILE A 141 -14.18 -0.79 -6.32
C ILE A 141 -15.50 -0.64 -5.54
N ILE A 142 -16.02 -1.74 -4.98
CA ILE A 142 -17.23 -1.70 -4.16
C ILE A 142 -17.00 -0.79 -2.94
N GLY A 143 -15.88 -0.93 -2.24
CA GLY A 143 -15.52 -0.05 -1.12
C GLY A 143 -15.45 1.43 -1.52
N GLU A 144 -14.86 1.78 -2.68
CA GLU A 144 -14.85 3.15 -3.20
C GLU A 144 -16.27 3.69 -3.45
N LYS A 145 -17.15 2.87 -4.07
CA LYS A 145 -18.54 3.24 -4.32
C LYS A 145 -19.30 3.48 -3.01
N ILE A 146 -19.12 2.61 -2.00
CA ILE A 146 -19.72 2.79 -0.67
C ILE A 146 -19.31 4.13 -0.06
N VAL A 147 -18.04 4.51 -0.12
CA VAL A 147 -17.53 5.79 0.39
C VAL A 147 -18.15 6.96 -0.37
N ARG A 148 -18.17 6.92 -1.71
CA ARG A 148 -18.64 8.02 -2.57
C ARG A 148 -20.16 8.23 -2.49
N GLU A 149 -20.94 7.15 -2.39
CA GLU A 149 -22.39 7.17 -2.45
C GLU A 149 -23.04 7.31 -1.05
N SER A 150 -22.23 7.22 0.02
CA SER A 150 -22.76 7.24 1.38
C SER A 150 -23.32 8.61 1.77
N LYS A 151 -24.64 8.67 1.94
CA LYS A 151 -25.33 9.84 2.50
C LYS A 151 -25.03 10.08 3.99
N LYS A 152 -24.50 9.06 4.70
CA LYS A 152 -24.12 9.15 6.10
C LYS A 152 -22.75 9.84 6.28
N LEU A 153 -21.90 9.81 5.26
CA LEU A 153 -20.56 10.37 5.32
C LEU A 153 -20.58 11.87 5.00
N ASN A 154 -20.91 12.67 6.01
CA ASN A 154 -20.99 14.14 5.94
C ASN A 154 -19.69 14.82 6.40
N LYS A 155 -18.57 14.11 6.35
CA LYS A 155 -17.24 14.59 6.75
C LYS A 155 -16.34 14.69 5.54
N ASN A 156 -15.27 15.47 5.68
CA ASN A 156 -14.23 15.54 4.66
C ASN A 156 -13.49 14.20 4.55
N TRP A 157 -13.41 13.65 3.37
CA TRP A 157 -12.73 12.39 3.12
C TRP A 157 -11.87 12.42 1.85
N ILE A 158 -10.88 11.54 1.83
CA ILE A 158 -10.04 11.27 0.66
C ILE A 158 -9.95 9.76 0.47
N LEU A 159 -10.11 9.29 -0.75
CA LEU A 159 -9.75 7.95 -1.17
C LEU A 159 -8.32 7.97 -1.69
N VAL A 160 -7.47 7.12 -1.15
CA VAL A 160 -6.13 6.92 -1.68
C VAL A 160 -6.02 5.57 -2.34
N ARG A 161 -5.38 5.51 -3.51
CA ARG A 161 -5.04 4.28 -4.24
C ARG A 161 -3.55 4.01 -4.10
N PRO A 162 -3.10 3.31 -3.04
CA PRO A 162 -1.70 2.93 -2.95
C PRO A 162 -1.27 2.16 -4.18
N THR A 163 -0.12 2.54 -4.72
CA THR A 163 0.52 1.83 -5.80
C THR A 163 1.39 0.70 -5.23
N SER A 164 2.50 0.40 -5.83
CA SER A 164 3.47 -0.54 -5.33
C SER A 164 4.36 0.14 -4.29
N LEU A 165 4.00 -0.01 -3.01
CA LEU A 165 4.75 0.61 -1.93
C LEU A 165 5.83 -0.34 -1.37
N TRP A 166 6.97 0.23 -0.97
CA TRP A 166 8.10 -0.49 -0.40
C TRP A 166 8.74 0.31 0.76
N GLY A 167 9.53 -0.36 1.58
CA GLY A 167 10.21 0.28 2.71
C GLY A 167 10.12 -0.52 4.01
N PRO A 168 10.52 0.03 5.17
CA PRO A 168 10.46 -0.66 6.45
C PRO A 168 9.07 -1.26 6.75
N TRP A 169 9.05 -2.49 7.29
CA TRP A 169 7.85 -3.27 7.62
C TRP A 169 7.06 -3.81 6.41
N PHE A 170 7.61 -3.70 5.20
CA PHE A 170 7.00 -4.27 4.00
C PHE A 170 6.95 -5.81 4.03
N ASP A 171 6.11 -6.36 3.15
CA ASP A 171 5.91 -7.78 2.99
C ASP A 171 5.98 -8.16 1.50
N ILE A 172 5.51 -9.36 1.16
CA ILE A 172 5.38 -9.81 -0.23
C ILE A 172 4.52 -8.80 -1.04
N PRO A 173 4.92 -8.47 -2.28
CA PRO A 173 6.02 -9.08 -3.07
C PRO A 173 7.39 -8.42 -2.91
N TYR A 174 7.48 -7.21 -2.38
CA TYR A 174 8.73 -6.41 -2.42
C TYR A 174 9.81 -6.93 -1.48
N LYS A 175 9.41 -7.57 -0.36
CA LYS A 175 10.36 -8.28 0.48
C LYS A 175 11.09 -9.37 -0.30
N ASN A 176 10.36 -10.13 -1.14
CA ASN A 176 10.96 -11.16 -1.99
C ASN A 176 11.96 -10.58 -3.02
N PHE A 177 11.71 -9.36 -3.50
CA PHE A 177 12.66 -8.66 -4.38
C PHE A 177 13.97 -8.37 -3.65
N PHE A 178 13.92 -7.80 -2.46
CA PHE A 178 15.09 -7.59 -1.60
C PHE A 178 15.78 -8.91 -1.25
N ASP A 179 15.03 -9.95 -0.87
CA ASP A 179 15.56 -11.28 -0.56
C ASP A 179 16.32 -11.90 -1.75
N SER A 180 15.79 -11.73 -2.97
CA SER A 180 16.42 -12.26 -4.18
C SER A 180 17.74 -11.56 -4.51
N ILE A 181 17.80 -10.25 -4.30
CA ILE A 181 19.05 -9.48 -4.47
C ILE A 181 20.06 -9.85 -3.37
N LYS A 182 19.63 -9.89 -2.10
CA LYS A 182 20.48 -10.32 -0.98
C LYS A 182 21.09 -11.71 -1.19
N ARG A 183 20.33 -12.64 -1.81
CA ARG A 183 20.84 -13.98 -2.17
C ARG A 183 21.67 -14.01 -3.45
N ASN A 184 21.88 -12.87 -4.11
CA ASN A 184 22.58 -12.74 -5.39
C ASN A 184 21.98 -13.61 -6.52
N VAL A 185 20.65 -13.85 -6.48
CA VAL A 185 19.92 -14.64 -7.50
C VAL A 185 19.06 -13.79 -8.42
N TYR A 186 18.87 -12.51 -8.11
CA TYR A 186 18.18 -11.60 -9.01
C TYR A 186 19.03 -11.32 -10.25
N VAL A 187 18.40 -11.36 -11.42
CA VAL A 187 18.99 -11.00 -12.71
C VAL A 187 18.06 -10.04 -13.44
N HIS A 188 18.63 -9.05 -14.10
CA HIS A 188 17.87 -8.03 -14.84
C HIS A 188 17.96 -8.30 -16.36
N PRO A 189 16.89 -8.08 -17.17
CA PRO A 189 16.97 -8.21 -18.62
C PRO A 189 17.83 -7.10 -19.23
N THR A 190 18.79 -7.49 -20.09
CA THR A 190 19.66 -6.53 -20.79
C THR A 190 18.85 -5.78 -21.86
N GLY A 191 19.06 -4.46 -21.92
CA GLY A 191 18.51 -3.61 -22.99
C GLY A 191 17.01 -3.31 -22.88
N ILE A 192 16.41 -3.57 -21.73
CA ILE A 192 15.00 -3.24 -21.47
C ILE A 192 14.94 -2.25 -20.30
N ASN A 193 14.42 -1.06 -20.54
CA ASN A 193 14.06 -0.13 -19.47
C ASN A 193 12.72 -0.53 -18.87
N ILE A 194 12.68 -0.63 -17.56
CA ILE A 194 11.48 -0.97 -16.80
C ILE A 194 11.23 0.16 -15.81
N ASP A 195 10.29 1.02 -16.15
CA ASP A 195 9.94 2.19 -15.35
C ASP A 195 8.68 1.91 -14.54
N LYS A 196 8.77 2.12 -13.24
CA LYS A 196 7.67 1.87 -12.29
C LYS A 196 7.44 3.10 -11.42
N LYS A 197 6.20 3.54 -11.33
CA LYS A 197 5.79 4.53 -10.34
C LYS A 197 5.47 3.82 -9.03
N PHE A 198 6.53 3.53 -8.27
CA PHE A 198 6.47 2.93 -6.94
C PHE A 198 6.58 4.01 -5.88
N GLY A 199 6.15 3.71 -4.65
CA GLY A 199 6.24 4.63 -3.54
C GLY A 199 7.11 4.10 -2.40
N PHE A 200 8.08 4.91 -1.95
CA PHE A 200 8.74 4.66 -0.67
C PHE A 200 7.75 4.96 0.46
N VAL A 201 7.61 4.07 1.44
CA VAL A 201 6.61 4.22 2.51
C VAL A 201 6.80 5.47 3.34
N GLY A 202 8.04 5.94 3.54
CA GLY A 202 8.32 7.22 4.20
C GLY A 202 7.71 8.41 3.46
N ASN A 203 7.84 8.44 2.13
CA ASN A 203 7.18 9.43 1.29
C ASN A 203 5.66 9.27 1.32
N SER A 204 5.16 8.03 1.28
CA SER A 204 3.73 7.75 1.35
C SER A 204 3.10 8.26 2.65
N VAL A 205 3.75 8.06 3.80
CA VAL A 205 3.30 8.59 5.10
C VAL A 205 3.34 10.12 5.11
N PHE A 206 4.38 10.72 4.53
CA PHE A 206 4.47 12.19 4.40
C PHE A 206 3.32 12.74 3.53
N ILE A 207 3.03 12.09 2.39
CA ILE A 207 1.88 12.44 1.54
C ILE A 207 0.58 12.33 2.34
N LEU A 208 0.34 11.20 3.02
CA LEU A 208 -0.85 11.01 3.84
C LEU A 208 -1.00 12.06 4.93
N ASN A 209 0.12 12.47 5.55
CA ASN A 209 0.14 13.58 6.52
C ASN A 209 -0.25 14.91 5.88
N LYS A 210 0.25 15.23 4.71
CA LYS A 210 -0.15 16.46 4.00
C LYS A 210 -1.63 16.43 3.63
N LEU A 211 -2.11 15.32 3.10
CA LEU A 211 -3.50 15.15 2.67
C LEU A 211 -4.52 15.23 3.82
N ILE A 212 -4.21 14.65 4.99
CA ILE A 212 -5.14 14.64 6.13
C ILE A 212 -5.37 16.04 6.70
N PHE A 213 -4.35 16.92 6.64
CA PHE A 213 -4.41 18.28 7.14
C PHE A 213 -4.72 19.34 6.07
N ASP A 214 -4.73 18.98 4.79
CA ASP A 214 -5.08 19.92 3.73
C ASP A 214 -6.59 20.25 3.77
N ALA A 215 -6.92 21.53 3.81
CA ALA A 215 -8.32 21.97 3.88
C ALA A 215 -9.04 21.99 2.52
N LYS A 216 -8.29 21.98 1.41
CA LYS A 216 -8.82 22.15 0.05
C LYS A 216 -9.17 20.84 -0.62
N LEU A 217 -8.38 19.78 -0.36
CA LEU A 217 -8.59 18.47 -0.97
C LEU A 217 -9.62 17.67 -0.17
N ASN A 218 -10.82 17.60 -0.67
CA ASN A 218 -11.93 16.85 -0.07
C ASN A 218 -12.72 16.10 -1.14
N THR A 219 -13.29 14.94 -0.78
CA THR A 219 -14.14 14.12 -1.64
C THR A 219 -13.49 13.74 -2.97
N GLN A 220 -12.19 13.42 -2.93
CA GLN A 220 -11.40 13.09 -4.11
C GLN A 220 -10.69 11.75 -3.96
N THR A 221 -10.31 11.19 -5.10
CA THR A 221 -9.48 10.00 -5.19
C THR A 221 -8.12 10.36 -5.77
N VAL A 222 -7.06 9.88 -5.13
CA VAL A 222 -5.68 10.15 -5.56
C VAL A 222 -4.83 8.89 -5.49
N TYR A 223 -3.82 8.78 -6.35
CA TYR A 223 -2.80 7.74 -6.24
C TYR A 223 -1.80 8.09 -5.14
N LEU A 224 -1.42 7.08 -4.35
CA LEU A 224 -0.39 7.17 -3.32
C LEU A 224 0.89 6.50 -3.83
N SER A 225 1.83 7.31 -4.28
CA SER A 225 3.09 6.89 -4.90
C SER A 225 4.14 8.00 -4.78
N ASP A 226 5.39 7.68 -5.06
CA ASP A 226 6.38 8.72 -5.36
C ASP A 226 6.03 9.39 -6.71
N PHE A 227 6.45 10.64 -6.91
CA PHE A 227 6.03 11.43 -8.08
C PHE A 227 6.80 11.07 -9.35
N LYS A 228 8.04 10.62 -9.19
CA LYS A 228 8.88 10.17 -10.29
C LYS A 228 8.84 8.65 -10.42
N THR A 229 8.86 8.17 -11.65
CA THR A 229 9.11 6.75 -11.90
C THR A 229 10.52 6.39 -11.45
N LEU A 230 10.69 5.18 -10.94
CA LEU A 230 11.99 4.57 -10.72
C LEU A 230 12.31 3.57 -11.84
N GLU A 231 13.54 3.56 -12.29
CA GLU A 231 14.05 2.52 -13.16
C GLU A 231 14.45 1.32 -12.29
N VAL A 232 13.82 0.15 -12.55
CA VAL A 232 13.93 -1.04 -11.69
C VAL A 232 15.38 -1.54 -11.60
N LYS A 233 16.16 -1.41 -12.69
CA LYS A 233 17.56 -1.79 -12.65
C LYS A 233 18.37 -0.90 -11.72
N GLN A 234 18.20 0.42 -11.81
CA GLN A 234 18.86 1.37 -10.92
C GLN A 234 18.56 1.06 -9.46
N TRP A 235 17.29 0.79 -9.15
CA TRP A 235 16.88 0.42 -7.79
C TRP A 235 17.51 -0.91 -7.34
N ALA A 236 17.53 -1.92 -8.21
CA ALA A 236 18.18 -3.20 -7.93
C ALA A 236 19.67 -3.05 -7.68
N ASP A 237 20.35 -2.20 -8.47
CA ASP A 237 21.78 -1.90 -8.31
C ASP A 237 22.06 -1.21 -6.97
N LEU A 238 21.25 -0.21 -6.59
CA LEU A 238 21.35 0.45 -5.28
C LEU A 238 21.22 -0.55 -4.12
N ILE A 239 20.28 -1.49 -4.20
CA ILE A 239 20.11 -2.53 -3.18
C ILE A 239 21.30 -3.49 -3.19
N SER A 240 21.72 -3.96 -4.37
CA SER A 240 22.84 -4.90 -4.53
C SER A 240 24.16 -4.32 -4.01
N ASN A 241 24.43 -3.07 -4.34
CA ASN A 241 25.63 -2.38 -3.86
C ASN A 241 25.69 -2.30 -2.32
N LYS A 242 24.54 -2.14 -1.65
CA LYS A 242 24.50 -2.16 -0.18
C LYS A 242 24.75 -3.54 0.43
N PHE A 243 24.35 -4.63 -0.25
CA PHE A 243 24.57 -5.99 0.24
C PHE A 243 25.92 -6.57 -0.21
N HIS A 244 26.38 -6.26 -1.41
CA HIS A 244 27.46 -6.99 -2.10
C HIS A 244 28.59 -6.08 -2.62
N GLY A 245 28.39 -4.76 -2.71
CA GLY A 245 29.37 -3.83 -3.27
C GLY A 245 29.48 -3.85 -4.80
N HIS A 246 28.51 -4.43 -5.51
CA HIS A 246 28.47 -4.47 -6.97
C HIS A 246 27.03 -4.46 -7.49
N ASP A 247 26.84 -4.12 -8.77
CA ASP A 247 25.57 -4.10 -9.45
C ASP A 247 24.99 -5.51 -9.65
N VAL A 248 23.68 -5.59 -9.88
CA VAL A 248 23.01 -6.85 -10.24
C VAL A 248 23.45 -7.33 -11.61
N LYS A 249 23.46 -8.66 -11.79
CA LYS A 249 23.76 -9.28 -13.07
C LYS A 249 22.67 -9.01 -14.08
N SER A 250 23.06 -8.75 -15.33
CA SER A 250 22.12 -8.64 -16.44
C SER A 250 22.27 -9.83 -17.38
N VAL A 251 21.13 -10.29 -17.92
CA VAL A 251 21.08 -11.41 -18.87
C VAL A 251 20.22 -11.02 -20.07
N PRO A 252 20.50 -11.56 -21.28
CA PRO A 252 19.67 -11.31 -22.45
C PRO A 252 18.20 -11.67 -22.18
N TYR A 253 17.28 -10.83 -22.64
CA TYR A 253 15.83 -11.07 -22.47
C TYR A 253 15.38 -12.45 -22.96
N ALA A 254 15.97 -12.93 -24.09
CA ALA A 254 15.67 -14.25 -24.63
C ALA A 254 15.90 -15.39 -23.60
N VAL A 255 16.92 -15.26 -22.75
CA VAL A 255 17.20 -16.23 -21.68
C VAL A 255 16.08 -16.23 -20.64
N LEU A 256 15.66 -15.04 -20.18
CA LEU A 256 14.56 -14.91 -19.21
C LEU A 256 13.24 -15.42 -19.78
N LYS A 257 12.96 -15.12 -21.06
CA LYS A 257 11.78 -15.61 -21.76
C LYS A 257 11.75 -17.14 -21.84
N THR A 258 12.88 -17.76 -22.18
CA THR A 258 13.00 -19.23 -22.21
C THR A 258 12.77 -19.83 -20.82
N LEU A 259 13.38 -19.27 -19.76
CA LEU A 259 13.16 -19.70 -18.39
C LEU A 259 11.70 -19.53 -17.94
N ALA A 260 11.03 -18.46 -18.37
CA ALA A 260 9.63 -18.23 -18.08
C ALA A 260 8.71 -19.27 -18.74
N ILE A 261 8.97 -19.65 -20.00
CA ILE A 261 8.25 -20.70 -20.71
C ILE A 261 8.45 -22.07 -20.01
N LEU A 262 9.70 -22.37 -19.60
CA LEU A 262 9.98 -23.59 -18.81
C LEU A 262 9.23 -23.56 -17.49
N GLY A 263 9.14 -22.42 -16.83
CA GLY A 263 8.35 -22.25 -15.61
C GLY A 263 6.85 -22.51 -15.83
N ASP A 264 6.28 -22.09 -16.97
CA ASP A 264 4.89 -22.38 -17.32
C ASP A 264 4.65 -23.87 -17.52
N ILE A 265 5.60 -24.59 -18.16
CA ILE A 265 5.54 -26.05 -18.33
C ILE A 265 5.58 -26.75 -16.97
N ILE A 266 6.53 -26.38 -16.11
CA ILE A 266 6.69 -26.92 -14.75
C ILE A 266 5.41 -26.70 -13.93
N LYS A 267 4.78 -25.51 -14.07
CA LYS A 267 3.49 -25.20 -13.43
C LYS A 267 2.37 -26.11 -13.92
N LYS A 268 2.30 -26.39 -15.23
CA LYS A 268 1.33 -27.34 -15.81
C LYS A 268 1.57 -28.78 -15.33
N CYS A 269 2.81 -29.15 -15.03
CA CYS A 269 3.17 -30.45 -14.44
C CYS A 269 2.88 -30.56 -12.93
N GLY A 270 2.19 -29.56 -12.32
CA GLY A 270 1.72 -29.63 -10.94
C GLY A 270 2.60 -28.90 -9.91
N TYR A 271 3.72 -28.31 -10.29
CA TYR A 271 4.51 -27.49 -9.37
C TYR A 271 3.88 -26.10 -9.20
N LYS A 272 3.32 -25.83 -8.05
CA LYS A 272 2.44 -24.68 -7.79
C LYS A 272 3.12 -23.31 -7.90
N SER A 273 4.43 -23.20 -7.71
CA SER A 273 5.09 -21.90 -7.56
C SER A 273 6.49 -21.84 -8.22
N PRO A 274 6.60 -21.98 -9.56
CA PRO A 274 7.89 -21.82 -10.22
C PRO A 274 8.43 -20.40 -10.01
N PRO A 275 9.77 -20.23 -9.95
CA PRO A 275 10.41 -18.92 -9.69
C PRO A 275 10.00 -17.84 -10.68
N ILE A 276 9.91 -18.19 -11.97
CA ILE A 276 9.50 -17.29 -13.05
C ILE A 276 8.48 -18.01 -13.94
N THR A 277 7.48 -17.27 -14.45
CA THR A 277 6.49 -17.67 -15.47
C THR A 277 6.35 -16.56 -16.47
N SER A 278 5.79 -16.84 -17.66
CA SER A 278 5.55 -15.79 -18.67
C SER A 278 4.69 -14.66 -18.10
N PHE A 279 3.62 -14.98 -17.39
CA PHE A 279 2.77 -13.99 -16.71
C PHE A 279 3.55 -13.11 -15.72
N ARG A 280 4.44 -13.71 -14.91
CA ARG A 280 5.26 -12.93 -13.97
C ARG A 280 6.28 -12.06 -14.70
N LEU A 281 6.91 -12.59 -15.74
CA LEU A 281 7.86 -11.83 -16.55
C LEU A 281 7.19 -10.63 -17.21
N ASP A 282 6.04 -10.83 -17.85
CA ASP A 282 5.27 -9.75 -18.49
C ASP A 282 4.88 -8.67 -17.47
N ASN A 283 4.40 -9.06 -16.29
CA ASN A 283 4.09 -8.10 -15.22
C ASN A 283 5.33 -7.32 -14.73
N ILE A 284 6.49 -7.97 -14.68
CA ILE A 284 7.75 -7.29 -14.32
C ILE A 284 8.13 -6.28 -15.39
N LEU A 285 7.98 -6.62 -16.68
CA LEU A 285 8.40 -5.80 -17.81
C LEU A 285 7.43 -4.65 -18.13
N THR A 286 6.15 -4.75 -17.74
CA THR A 286 5.15 -3.72 -18.02
C THR A 286 5.45 -2.45 -17.25
N ASN A 287 5.64 -1.34 -17.94
CA ASN A 287 5.79 -0.03 -17.32
C ASN A 287 4.52 0.35 -16.55
N MET A 288 4.68 1.13 -15.49
CA MET A 288 3.56 1.55 -14.65
C MET A 288 3.72 3.01 -14.31
N ASP A 289 2.79 3.81 -14.79
CA ASP A 289 2.67 5.22 -14.44
C ASP A 289 1.26 5.51 -13.91
N TYR A 290 1.15 6.52 -13.08
CA TYR A 290 -0.10 6.98 -12.46
C TYR A 290 -0.07 8.50 -12.34
N ASP A 291 -1.19 9.15 -12.63
CA ASP A 291 -1.29 10.59 -12.44
C ASP A 291 -1.25 10.97 -10.95
N THR A 292 -0.17 11.61 -10.56
CA THR A 292 0.07 12.13 -9.20
C THR A 292 0.08 13.66 -9.15
N SER A 293 -0.22 14.35 -10.25
CA SER A 293 -0.10 15.80 -10.40
C SER A 293 -0.82 16.59 -9.29
N LYS A 294 -2.07 16.21 -8.99
CA LYS A 294 -2.84 16.85 -7.90
C LYS A 294 -2.18 16.69 -6.52
N VAL A 295 -1.58 15.52 -6.26
CA VAL A 295 -0.90 15.26 -5.00
C VAL A 295 0.41 16.02 -4.93
N GLU A 296 1.15 16.06 -6.04
CA GLU A 296 2.41 16.79 -6.16
C GLU A 296 2.22 18.30 -5.93
N GLU A 297 1.16 18.90 -6.49
CA GLU A 297 0.82 20.30 -6.27
C GLU A 297 0.59 20.64 -4.79
N ILE A 298 -0.06 19.75 -4.03
CA ILE A 298 -0.40 19.94 -2.62
C ILE A 298 0.80 19.68 -1.72
N VAL A 299 1.54 18.63 -2.02
CA VAL A 299 2.58 18.07 -1.15
C VAL A 299 3.92 18.78 -1.36
N GLY A 300 4.20 19.21 -2.60
CA GLY A 300 5.50 19.72 -3.01
C GLY A 300 6.56 18.61 -3.09
N GLU A 301 7.80 18.93 -2.73
CA GLU A 301 8.90 17.97 -2.77
C GLU A 301 8.74 16.86 -1.72
N LEU A 302 9.07 15.64 -2.12
CA LEU A 302 9.10 14.49 -1.22
C LEU A 302 10.38 14.49 -0.38
N PRO A 303 10.29 14.10 0.91
CA PRO A 303 11.43 14.17 1.84
C PRO A 303 12.54 13.16 1.57
N TYR A 304 12.30 12.11 0.80
CA TYR A 304 13.26 11.04 0.56
C TYR A 304 13.43 10.75 -0.92
N SER A 305 14.68 10.74 -1.36
CA SER A 305 15.09 10.21 -2.67
C SER A 305 15.02 8.66 -2.69
N LEU A 306 15.14 8.07 -3.89
CA LEU A 306 15.23 6.61 -4.07
C LEU A 306 16.42 6.03 -3.27
N GLU A 307 17.55 6.69 -3.26
CA GLU A 307 18.75 6.24 -2.56
C GLU A 307 18.58 6.28 -1.04
N GLU A 308 18.03 7.37 -0.51
CA GLU A 308 17.75 7.52 0.94
C GLU A 308 16.74 6.49 1.40
N GLY A 309 15.62 6.32 0.68
CA GLY A 309 14.62 5.30 0.96
C GLY A 309 15.20 3.88 0.93
N THR A 310 16.07 3.59 -0.05
CA THR A 310 16.78 2.31 -0.14
C THR A 310 17.73 2.10 1.04
N THR A 311 18.44 3.14 1.48
CA THR A 311 19.32 3.10 2.64
C THR A 311 18.56 2.83 3.94
N ILE A 312 17.47 3.54 4.15
CA ILE A 312 16.57 3.36 5.31
C ILE A 312 16.02 1.92 5.34
N THR A 313 15.57 1.43 4.19
CA THR A 313 15.02 0.07 4.06
C THR A 313 16.07 -1.00 4.30
N TYR A 314 17.28 -0.84 3.75
CA TYR A 314 18.41 -1.74 3.98
C TYR A 314 18.81 -1.81 5.46
N ASN A 315 18.91 -0.67 6.16
CA ASN A 315 19.24 -0.61 7.58
C ASN A 315 18.17 -1.30 8.44
N TRP A 316 16.87 -1.06 8.14
CA TRP A 316 15.78 -1.76 8.77
C TRP A 316 15.85 -3.27 8.48
N TYR A 317 16.08 -3.64 7.23
CA TYR A 317 16.16 -5.04 6.81
C TYR A 317 17.27 -5.79 7.57
N LYS A 318 18.46 -5.19 7.74
CA LYS A 318 19.55 -5.78 8.54
C LYS A 318 19.20 -5.99 10.00
N LYS A 319 18.37 -5.10 10.56
CA LYS A 319 17.99 -5.15 11.97
C LYS A 319 16.94 -6.21 12.27
N TYR A 320 16.04 -6.48 11.35
CA TYR A 320 14.83 -7.27 11.60
C TYR A 320 14.73 -8.57 10.76
N ASN A 321 15.67 -8.83 9.85
CA ASN A 321 15.76 -10.03 9.02
C ASN A 321 17.21 -10.54 8.94
#